data_0a49bf09b3403944446381b70e0f0683
#
_entry.id   0a49bf09b3403944446381b70e0f0683
#
_cell.length_a   1.000
_cell.length_b   1.000
_cell.length_c   1.000
_cell.angle_alpha   90.00
_cell.angle_beta   90.00
_cell.angle_gamma   90.00
#
_symmetry.space_group_name_H-M   'P 1'
#
loop_
_entity.id
_entity.type
_entity.pdbx_description
1 polymer ?
#
loop_
_entity_poly.entity_id
_entity_poly.type
_entity_poly.pdbx_seq_one_letter_code
_entity_poly.pdbx_strand_id
1 'polypeptide(L)'
;SKQMKAEWIAKEIQHIKQKNPDMHYRDFAVLFRNHADKIPMSYALDALQIPYDLDAREGFYHSDLCQTVLAICKCICNPNDGISLLVLLTSPMYGLNDEELAKMKQDKHSFVSGVHKFMPGVFEQLKNLAGIASASAISSVLSAIAQQNDFYEKLDERSQANFDFLFQKTVSTPNISIHDFISSIEASDTEKSNEAMSKGSDDDTVTITTIHQSKGLQYRYVFLWGSSSNRFMDSRSDVLVDDSLYLGMN
;
A
#
# COMPACT_ATOMS: atom_id res chain seq x y z
N SER A 1 -12.98 19.77 3.03
CA SER A 1 -11.81 18.91 3.34
C SER A 1 -11.74 17.75 2.34
N LYS A 2 -10.59 17.06 2.24
CA LYS A 2 -10.44 15.86 1.37
C LYS A 2 -11.42 14.76 1.79
N GLN A 3 -11.62 14.59 3.08
CA GLN A 3 -12.55 13.61 3.63
C GLN A 3 -13.99 13.84 3.16
N MET A 4 -14.50 15.06 3.20
CA MET A 4 -15.86 15.39 2.74
C MET A 4 -16.07 15.08 1.24
N LYS A 5 -15.03 15.30 0.43
CA LYS A 5 -15.09 14.96 -1.01
C LYS A 5 -15.16 13.44 -1.23
N ALA A 6 -14.38 12.68 -0.45
CA ALA A 6 -14.40 11.22 -0.50
C ALA A 6 -15.78 10.67 -0.08
N GLU A 7 -16.33 11.15 1.01
CA GLU A 7 -17.67 10.77 1.49
C GLU A 7 -18.76 11.09 0.47
N TRP A 8 -18.65 12.24 -0.20
CA TRP A 8 -19.60 12.60 -1.25
C TRP A 8 -19.53 11.64 -2.44
N ILE A 9 -18.31 11.32 -2.93
CA ILE A 9 -18.13 10.37 -4.04
C ILE A 9 -18.66 8.98 -3.65
N ALA A 10 -18.36 8.50 -2.45
CA ALA A 10 -18.82 7.19 -1.99
C ALA A 10 -20.36 7.12 -1.92
N LYS A 11 -21.01 8.16 -1.41
CA LYS A 11 -22.48 8.29 -1.40
C LYS A 11 -23.07 8.36 -2.81
N GLU A 12 -22.40 9.05 -3.73
CA GLU A 12 -22.85 9.15 -5.11
C GLU A 12 -22.75 7.81 -5.85
N ILE A 13 -21.69 7.04 -5.65
CA ILE A 13 -21.57 5.67 -6.17
C ILE A 13 -22.74 4.81 -5.65
N GLN A 14 -23.01 4.85 -4.36
CA GLN A 14 -24.12 4.10 -3.76
C GLN A 14 -25.47 4.53 -4.35
N HIS A 15 -25.69 5.83 -4.50
CA HIS A 15 -26.93 6.39 -5.06
C HIS A 15 -27.14 5.98 -6.52
N ILE A 16 -26.10 6.06 -7.35
CA ILE A 16 -26.18 5.66 -8.76
C ILE A 16 -26.51 4.16 -8.86
N LYS A 17 -25.83 3.34 -8.04
CA LYS A 17 -26.08 1.89 -8.00
C LYS A 17 -27.52 1.56 -7.56
N GLN A 18 -28.05 2.27 -6.55
CA GLN A 18 -29.43 2.08 -6.10
C GLN A 18 -30.48 2.44 -7.17
N LYS A 19 -30.19 3.47 -7.96
CA LYS A 19 -31.09 3.87 -9.07
C LYS A 19 -31.02 2.94 -10.28
N ASN A 20 -29.94 2.21 -10.44
CA ASN A 20 -29.67 1.34 -11.57
C ASN A 20 -29.31 -0.07 -11.10
N PRO A 21 -30.27 -0.95 -10.86
CA PRO A 21 -30.04 -2.30 -10.29
C PRO A 21 -29.09 -3.18 -11.14
N ASP A 22 -29.02 -2.95 -12.44
CA ASP A 22 -28.16 -3.69 -13.39
C ASP A 22 -26.68 -3.25 -13.34
N MET A 23 -26.38 -2.22 -12.54
CA MET A 23 -25.00 -1.76 -12.41
C MET A 23 -24.20 -2.57 -11.40
N HIS A 24 -22.94 -2.76 -11.72
CA HIS A 24 -21.96 -3.41 -10.88
C HIS A 24 -20.96 -2.38 -10.31
N TYR A 25 -20.32 -2.67 -9.19
CA TYR A 25 -19.25 -1.80 -8.65
C TYR A 25 -18.05 -1.68 -9.59
N ARG A 26 -17.77 -2.69 -10.39
CA ARG A 26 -16.75 -2.68 -11.46
C ARG A 26 -17.02 -1.65 -12.58
N ASP A 27 -18.24 -1.13 -12.68
CA ASP A 27 -18.61 -0.08 -13.64
C ASP A 27 -18.10 1.31 -13.21
N PHE A 28 -17.60 1.43 -11.95
CA PHE A 28 -17.16 2.69 -11.37
C PHE A 28 -15.65 2.74 -11.20
N ALA A 29 -15.06 3.91 -11.52
CA ALA A 29 -13.67 4.20 -11.21
C ALA A 29 -13.52 5.56 -10.56
N VAL A 30 -12.61 5.67 -9.61
CA VAL A 30 -12.16 6.95 -9.03
C VAL A 30 -10.72 7.17 -9.44
N LEU A 31 -10.47 8.20 -10.24
CA LEU A 31 -9.16 8.51 -10.80
C LEU A 31 -8.49 9.64 -10.03
N PHE A 32 -7.25 9.41 -9.65
CA PHE A 32 -6.42 10.32 -8.88
C PHE A 32 -5.22 10.81 -9.67
N ARG A 33 -4.79 12.03 -9.42
CA ARG A 33 -3.51 12.53 -9.94
C ARG A 33 -2.33 11.96 -9.16
N ASN A 34 -2.47 11.84 -7.83
CA ASN A 34 -1.45 11.37 -6.91
C ASN A 34 -1.99 10.23 -6.03
N HIS A 35 -1.13 9.28 -5.71
CA HIS A 35 -1.50 8.13 -4.87
C HIS A 35 -1.86 8.50 -3.42
N ALA A 36 -1.23 9.52 -2.85
CA ALA A 36 -1.50 9.95 -1.47
C ALA A 36 -2.97 10.37 -1.23
N ASP A 37 -3.70 10.71 -2.30
CA ASP A 37 -5.10 11.11 -2.21
C ASP A 37 -6.08 9.92 -2.22
N LYS A 38 -5.61 8.68 -2.39
CA LYS A 38 -6.45 7.47 -2.39
C LYS A 38 -6.95 7.08 -1.00
N ILE A 39 -6.16 7.34 0.04
CA ILE A 39 -6.46 6.94 1.43
C ILE A 39 -7.80 7.49 1.94
N PRO A 40 -8.11 8.80 1.84
CA PRO A 40 -9.43 9.29 2.25
C PRO A 40 -10.59 8.63 1.51
N MET A 41 -10.37 8.21 0.26
CA MET A 41 -11.40 7.55 -0.54
C MET A 41 -11.66 6.13 -0.05
N SER A 42 -10.61 5.36 0.30
CA SER A 42 -10.79 4.02 0.84
C SER A 42 -11.58 4.04 2.14
N TYR A 43 -11.26 4.94 3.08
CA TYR A 43 -12.05 5.10 4.32
C TYR A 43 -13.51 5.42 4.07
N ALA A 44 -13.81 6.25 3.06
CA ALA A 44 -15.18 6.61 2.73
C ALA A 44 -15.97 5.43 2.13
N LEU A 45 -15.32 4.58 1.32
CA LEU A 45 -15.92 3.37 0.75
C LEU A 45 -16.11 2.30 1.84
N ASP A 46 -15.12 2.11 2.73
CA ASP A 46 -15.21 1.20 3.87
C ASP A 46 -16.40 1.55 4.79
N ALA A 47 -16.59 2.83 5.08
CA ALA A 47 -17.70 3.31 5.92
C ALA A 47 -19.09 2.96 5.34
N LEU A 48 -19.19 2.84 4.02
CA LEU A 48 -20.42 2.44 3.31
C LEU A 48 -20.43 0.97 2.88
N GLN A 49 -19.43 0.19 3.26
CA GLN A 49 -19.25 -1.21 2.87
C GLN A 49 -19.27 -1.43 1.36
N ILE A 50 -18.73 -0.47 0.60
CA ILE A 50 -18.60 -0.55 -0.84
C ILE A 50 -17.28 -1.26 -1.15
N PRO A 51 -17.29 -2.41 -1.85
CA PRO A 51 -16.07 -3.12 -2.22
C PRO A 51 -15.28 -2.30 -3.25
N TYR A 52 -13.97 -2.22 -3.08
CA TYR A 52 -13.08 -1.49 -3.97
C TYR A 52 -11.76 -2.22 -4.18
N ASP A 53 -11.13 -1.97 -5.32
CA ASP A 53 -9.76 -2.41 -5.62
C ASP A 53 -8.82 -1.20 -5.57
N LEU A 54 -7.82 -1.30 -4.70
CA LEU A 54 -6.72 -0.35 -4.62
C LEU A 54 -5.58 -0.88 -5.50
N ASP A 55 -5.50 -0.41 -6.74
CA ASP A 55 -4.34 -0.70 -7.57
C ASP A 55 -3.05 -0.31 -6.84
N ALA A 56 -2.20 -1.29 -6.64
CA ALA A 56 -0.85 -1.02 -6.17
C ALA A 56 -0.14 -0.09 -7.17
N ARG A 57 0.61 0.88 -6.66
CA ARG A 57 1.44 1.73 -7.51
C ARG A 57 2.35 0.84 -8.33
N GLU A 58 2.48 1.12 -9.62
CA GLU A 58 3.59 0.55 -10.41
C GLU A 58 4.90 0.87 -9.68
N GLY A 59 5.64 -0.15 -9.28
CA GLY A 59 6.81 0.00 -8.42
C GLY A 59 6.55 0.28 -6.93
N PHE A 60 5.29 0.29 -6.44
CA PHE A 60 4.99 0.49 -5.02
C PHE A 60 5.68 -0.56 -4.14
N TYR A 61 5.57 -1.82 -4.51
CA TYR A 61 6.22 -2.90 -3.77
C TYR A 61 7.75 -2.89 -3.89
N HIS A 62 8.32 -2.19 -4.89
CA HIS A 62 9.76 -1.92 -5.00
C HIS A 62 10.23 -0.68 -4.24
N SER A 63 9.31 0.08 -3.60
CA SER A 63 9.72 1.22 -2.77
C SER A 63 10.55 0.75 -1.58
N ASP A 64 11.52 1.57 -1.16
CA ASP A 64 12.40 1.27 -0.03
C ASP A 64 11.61 0.89 1.23
N LEU A 65 10.48 1.56 1.46
CA LEU A 65 9.60 1.22 2.58
C LEU A 65 9.01 -0.19 2.46
N CYS A 66 8.43 -0.55 1.31
CA CYS A 66 7.83 -1.86 1.14
C CYS A 66 8.86 -2.97 1.23
N GLN A 67 10.06 -2.77 0.69
CA GLN A 67 11.17 -3.71 0.81
C GLN A 67 11.66 -3.81 2.26
N THR A 68 11.69 -2.71 3.00
CA THR A 68 11.99 -2.71 4.45
C THR A 68 10.94 -3.49 5.23
N VAL A 69 9.65 -3.22 5.03
CA VAL A 69 8.57 -3.95 5.70
C VAL A 69 8.59 -5.43 5.35
N LEU A 70 8.85 -5.77 4.08
CA LEU A 70 9.01 -7.16 3.63
C LEU A 70 10.18 -7.85 4.35
N ALA A 71 11.33 -7.18 4.46
CA ALA A 71 12.48 -7.72 5.18
C ALA A 71 12.19 -7.92 6.67
N ILE A 72 11.48 -6.99 7.32
CA ILE A 72 11.03 -7.13 8.70
C ILE A 72 10.13 -8.37 8.84
N CYS A 73 9.14 -8.53 7.94
CA CYS A 73 8.26 -9.70 7.94
C CYS A 73 9.03 -11.02 7.73
N LYS A 74 10.03 -11.03 6.83
CA LYS A 74 10.92 -12.18 6.64
C LYS A 74 11.74 -12.49 7.90
N CYS A 75 12.28 -11.50 8.59
CA CYS A 75 12.97 -11.67 9.87
C CYS A 75 12.05 -12.22 10.97
N ILE A 76 10.78 -11.82 10.99
CA ILE A 76 9.78 -12.36 11.94
C ILE A 76 9.58 -13.86 11.68
N CYS A 77 9.51 -14.28 10.41
CA CYS A 77 9.37 -15.69 10.02
C CYS A 77 10.68 -16.48 10.19
N ASN A 78 11.81 -15.87 9.86
CA ASN A 78 13.15 -16.49 9.95
C ASN A 78 14.20 -15.48 10.44
N PRO A 79 14.45 -15.40 11.75
CA PRO A 79 15.44 -14.47 12.32
C PRO A 79 16.89 -14.72 11.87
N ASN A 80 17.16 -15.87 11.23
CA ASN A 80 18.49 -16.22 10.72
C ASN A 80 18.71 -15.82 9.25
N ASP A 81 17.73 -15.17 8.59
CA ASP A 81 17.93 -14.58 7.28
C ASP A 81 18.83 -13.35 7.37
N GLY A 82 20.11 -13.54 7.08
CA GLY A 82 21.12 -12.48 7.22
C GLY A 82 20.90 -11.29 6.29
N ILE A 83 20.27 -11.48 5.11
CA ILE A 83 19.98 -10.41 4.17
C ILE A 83 18.85 -9.55 4.71
N SER A 84 17.74 -10.17 5.09
CA SER A 84 16.61 -9.45 5.68
C SER A 84 16.98 -8.78 7.00
N LEU A 85 17.82 -9.44 7.81
CA LEU A 85 18.33 -8.88 9.06
C LEU A 85 19.22 -7.64 8.80
N LEU A 86 20.02 -7.64 7.74
CA LEU A 86 20.81 -6.47 7.35
C LEU A 86 19.90 -5.29 6.98
N VAL A 87 18.87 -5.52 6.15
CA VAL A 87 17.88 -4.49 5.79
C VAL A 87 17.15 -3.96 7.02
N LEU A 88 16.74 -4.84 7.94
CA LEU A 88 16.11 -4.45 9.20
C LEU A 88 17.02 -3.52 10.03
N LEU A 89 18.30 -3.86 10.19
CA LEU A 89 19.22 -3.10 11.01
C LEU A 89 19.61 -1.74 10.40
N THR A 90 19.64 -1.64 9.07
CA THR A 90 19.87 -0.36 8.37
C THR A 90 18.60 0.50 8.24
N SER A 91 17.42 -0.09 8.48
CA SER A 91 16.15 0.62 8.40
C SER A 91 16.01 1.70 9.48
N PRO A 92 15.05 2.65 9.34
CA PRO A 92 14.76 3.65 10.36
C PRO A 92 14.44 3.08 11.75
N MET A 93 14.06 1.79 11.83
CA MET A 93 13.78 1.11 13.09
C MET A 93 15.02 1.02 14.00
N TYR A 94 16.21 0.78 13.41
CA TYR A 94 17.48 0.66 14.16
C TYR A 94 18.50 1.71 13.73
N GLY A 95 18.56 2.08 12.45
CA GLY A 95 19.38 3.15 11.92
C GLY A 95 20.88 2.90 11.99
N LEU A 96 21.33 1.63 11.94
CA LEU A 96 22.73 1.31 12.04
C LEU A 96 23.50 1.79 10.79
N ASN A 97 24.68 2.36 11.04
CA ASN A 97 25.61 2.77 10.00
C ASN A 97 26.61 1.65 9.63
N ASP A 98 27.41 1.89 8.58
CA ASP A 98 28.35 0.89 8.06
C ASP A 98 29.43 0.48 9.10
N GLU A 99 29.85 1.38 9.98
CA GLU A 99 30.84 1.08 11.01
C GLU A 99 30.28 0.14 12.08
N GLU A 100 29.02 0.34 12.47
CA GLU A 100 28.31 -0.51 13.42
C GLU A 100 28.06 -1.90 12.84
N LEU A 101 27.67 -1.97 11.57
CA LEU A 101 27.49 -3.23 10.83
C LEU A 101 28.82 -3.99 10.67
N ALA A 102 29.93 -3.27 10.39
CA ALA A 102 31.25 -3.87 10.25
C ALA A 102 31.71 -4.54 11.55
N LYS A 103 31.37 -3.99 12.72
CA LYS A 103 31.66 -4.61 14.04
C LYS A 103 30.97 -5.97 14.19
N MET A 104 29.73 -6.11 13.68
CA MET A 104 28.99 -7.37 13.74
C MET A 104 29.59 -8.42 12.79
N LYS A 105 30.18 -7.99 11.67
CA LYS A 105 30.84 -8.88 10.69
C LYS A 105 32.23 -9.38 11.13
N GLN A 106 32.80 -8.78 12.17
CA GLN A 106 34.10 -9.19 12.71
C GLN A 106 34.05 -10.56 13.41
N ASP A 107 32.88 -11.06 13.72
CA ASP A 107 32.76 -12.42 14.27
C ASP A 107 33.05 -13.46 13.18
N LYS A 108 33.92 -14.44 13.51
CA LYS A 108 34.42 -15.45 12.56
C LYS A 108 33.34 -16.39 12.00
N HIS A 109 32.14 -16.37 12.57
CA HIS A 109 31.10 -17.35 12.25
C HIS A 109 30.09 -16.87 11.22
N SER A 110 29.38 -15.80 11.50
CA SER A 110 28.41 -15.21 10.55
C SER A 110 27.94 -13.83 11.02
N PHE A 111 27.38 -13.04 10.11
CA PHE A 111 26.75 -11.76 10.45
C PHE A 111 25.66 -11.92 11.53
N VAL A 112 24.81 -12.93 11.40
CA VAL A 112 23.74 -13.25 12.36
C VAL A 112 24.32 -13.54 13.75
N SER A 113 25.43 -14.29 13.85
CA SER A 113 26.11 -14.54 15.12
C SER A 113 26.64 -13.25 15.76
N GLY A 114 27.14 -12.34 14.94
CA GLY A 114 27.56 -11.02 15.42
C GLY A 114 26.40 -10.20 15.97
N VAL A 115 25.27 -10.19 15.29
CA VAL A 115 24.05 -9.51 15.77
C VAL A 115 23.56 -10.14 17.09
N HIS A 116 23.56 -11.48 17.21
CA HIS A 116 23.22 -12.15 18.46
C HIS A 116 24.12 -11.73 19.63
N LYS A 117 25.39 -11.54 19.36
CA LYS A 117 26.38 -11.17 20.37
C LYS A 117 26.28 -9.70 20.81
N PHE A 118 26.12 -8.79 19.83
CA PHE A 118 26.18 -7.34 20.08
C PHE A 118 24.79 -6.70 20.28
N MET A 119 23.73 -7.31 19.72
CA MET A 119 22.35 -6.80 19.78
C MET A 119 21.32 -7.92 20.07
N PRO A 120 21.44 -8.66 21.18
CA PRO A 120 20.53 -9.77 21.48
C PRO A 120 19.05 -9.34 21.57
N GLY A 121 18.78 -8.09 21.97
CA GLY A 121 17.44 -7.53 22.06
C GLY A 121 16.67 -7.52 20.73
N VAL A 122 17.36 -7.49 19.58
CA VAL A 122 16.71 -7.59 18.26
C VAL A 122 15.94 -8.91 18.13
N PHE A 123 16.53 -10.01 18.55
CA PHE A 123 15.89 -11.33 18.46
C PHE A 123 14.72 -11.50 19.43
N GLU A 124 14.78 -10.87 20.60
CA GLU A 124 13.65 -10.82 21.54
C GLU A 124 12.47 -10.03 20.94
N GLN A 125 12.75 -8.89 20.31
CA GLN A 125 11.73 -8.10 19.61
C GLN A 125 11.12 -8.88 18.45
N LEU A 126 11.92 -9.53 17.61
CA LEU A 126 11.44 -10.39 16.54
C LEU A 126 10.58 -11.56 17.05
N LYS A 127 10.97 -12.17 18.18
CA LYS A 127 10.19 -13.23 18.83
C LYS A 127 8.82 -12.72 19.30
N ASN A 128 8.76 -11.52 19.86
CA ASN A 128 7.50 -10.90 20.27
C ASN A 128 6.58 -10.63 19.07
N LEU A 129 7.13 -10.09 17.97
CA LEU A 129 6.40 -9.88 16.73
C LEU A 129 5.93 -11.21 16.11
N ALA A 130 6.74 -12.26 16.17
CA ALA A 130 6.35 -13.60 15.73
C ALA A 130 5.19 -14.17 16.57
N GLY A 131 5.15 -13.88 17.87
CA GLY A 131 4.00 -14.21 18.72
C GLY A 131 2.72 -13.54 18.24
N ILE A 132 2.77 -12.27 17.86
CA ILE A 132 1.61 -11.55 17.28
C ILE A 132 1.23 -12.16 15.93
N ALA A 133 2.21 -12.43 15.04
CA ALA A 133 1.98 -12.98 13.72
C ALA A 133 1.33 -14.37 13.74
N SER A 134 1.60 -15.18 14.77
CA SER A 134 1.01 -16.51 14.95
C SER A 134 -0.45 -16.49 15.38
N ALA A 135 -0.90 -15.40 16.01
CA ALA A 135 -2.22 -15.28 16.62
C ALA A 135 -3.15 -14.29 15.90
N SER A 136 -2.62 -13.49 14.96
CA SER A 136 -3.35 -12.34 14.41
C SER A 136 -3.11 -12.17 12.93
N ALA A 137 -4.01 -11.43 12.26
CA ALA A 137 -3.85 -11.03 10.85
C ALA A 137 -2.64 -10.08 10.66
N ILE A 138 -2.15 -9.99 9.43
CA ILE A 138 -1.01 -9.14 9.07
C ILE A 138 -1.19 -7.67 9.47
N SER A 139 -2.41 -7.15 9.46
CA SER A 139 -2.69 -5.77 9.90
C SER A 139 -2.25 -5.52 11.35
N SER A 140 -2.45 -6.50 12.26
CA SER A 140 -1.98 -6.41 13.65
C SER A 140 -0.45 -6.44 13.72
N VAL A 141 0.20 -7.23 12.87
CA VAL A 141 1.67 -7.29 12.78
C VAL A 141 2.22 -5.95 12.29
N LEU A 142 1.63 -5.37 11.23
CA LEU A 142 2.04 -4.05 10.72
C LEU A 142 1.84 -2.95 11.77
N SER A 143 0.74 -2.99 12.52
CA SER A 143 0.53 -2.06 13.64
C SER A 143 1.61 -2.18 14.71
N ALA A 144 2.02 -3.41 15.06
CA ALA A 144 3.09 -3.65 16.01
C ALA A 144 4.46 -3.20 15.47
N ILE A 145 4.73 -3.43 14.16
CA ILE A 145 5.94 -2.94 13.48
C ILE A 145 6.00 -1.41 13.53
N ALA A 146 4.87 -0.71 13.27
CA ALA A 146 4.81 0.74 13.30
C ALA A 146 5.24 1.33 14.65
N GLN A 147 4.86 0.67 15.74
CA GLN A 147 5.16 1.10 17.11
C GLN A 147 6.56 0.69 17.58
N GLN A 148 7.18 -0.31 16.92
CA GLN A 148 8.47 -0.84 17.35
C GLN A 148 9.58 0.20 17.12
N ASN A 149 10.26 0.61 18.21
CA ASN A 149 11.33 1.62 18.18
C ASN A 149 10.95 2.92 17.45
N ASP A 150 9.68 3.35 17.56
CA ASP A 150 9.13 4.53 16.89
C ASP A 150 9.32 4.50 15.37
N PHE A 151 9.21 3.29 14.78
CA PHE A 151 9.51 3.09 13.36
C PHE A 151 8.69 4.03 12.46
N TYR A 152 7.36 4.10 12.67
CA TYR A 152 6.50 4.93 11.85
C TYR A 152 6.83 6.43 11.96
N GLU A 153 7.15 6.91 13.17
CA GLU A 153 7.48 8.31 13.44
C GLU A 153 8.81 8.74 12.83
N LYS A 154 9.74 7.79 12.65
CA LYS A 154 11.03 8.02 12.00
C LYS A 154 10.96 8.04 10.46
N LEU A 155 9.83 7.65 9.87
CA LEU A 155 9.64 7.71 8.43
C LEU A 155 9.40 9.14 7.96
N ASP A 156 9.88 9.47 6.75
CA ASP A 156 9.50 10.70 6.07
C ASP A 156 8.01 10.66 5.63
N GLU A 157 7.43 11.83 5.31
CA GLU A 157 6.02 11.96 4.92
C GLU A 157 5.63 11.01 3.76
N ARG A 158 6.53 10.79 2.80
CA ARG A 158 6.28 9.91 1.66
C ARG A 158 6.23 8.45 2.11
N SER A 159 7.16 8.06 2.95
CA SER A 159 7.22 6.69 3.51
C SER A 159 6.06 6.42 4.45
N GLN A 160 5.65 7.40 5.28
CA GLN A 160 4.43 7.29 6.09
C GLN A 160 3.19 7.08 5.22
N ALA A 161 3.01 7.88 4.16
CA ALA A 161 1.89 7.70 3.22
C ALA A 161 1.93 6.34 2.51
N ASN A 162 3.12 5.80 2.25
CA ASN A 162 3.28 4.47 1.68
C ASN A 162 2.94 3.38 2.71
N PHE A 163 3.33 3.57 3.97
CA PHE A 163 3.00 2.65 5.05
C PHE A 163 1.49 2.60 5.29
N ASP A 164 0.84 3.76 5.36
CA ASP A 164 -0.61 3.88 5.53
C ASP A 164 -1.36 3.18 4.38
N PHE A 165 -0.88 3.35 3.16
CA PHE A 165 -1.45 2.67 1.99
C PHE A 165 -1.28 1.14 2.09
N LEU A 166 -0.10 0.66 2.49
CA LEU A 166 0.17 -0.76 2.70
C LEU A 166 -0.72 -1.33 3.81
N PHE A 167 -0.83 -0.60 4.92
CA PHE A 167 -1.67 -0.97 6.05
C PHE A 167 -3.15 -1.07 5.64
N GLN A 168 -3.67 -0.03 4.96
CA GLN A 168 -5.05 -0.02 4.48
C GLN A 168 -5.36 -1.21 3.56
N LYS A 169 -4.42 -1.56 2.69
CA LYS A 169 -4.59 -2.73 1.81
C LYS A 169 -4.72 -4.04 2.61
N THR A 170 -4.00 -4.18 3.72
CA THR A 170 -4.12 -5.36 4.58
C THR A 170 -5.41 -5.40 5.39
N VAL A 171 -5.95 -4.24 5.77
CA VAL A 171 -7.25 -4.13 6.46
C VAL A 171 -8.39 -4.52 5.52
N SER A 172 -8.30 -4.13 4.25
CA SER A 172 -9.30 -4.45 3.23
C SER A 172 -9.34 -5.93 2.84
N THR A 173 -8.29 -6.69 3.18
CA THR A 173 -8.21 -8.13 2.92
C THR A 173 -8.04 -8.87 4.25
N PRO A 174 -9.14 -9.10 4.99
CA PRO A 174 -9.09 -9.70 6.32
C PRO A 174 -8.57 -11.15 6.26
N ASN A 175 -7.88 -11.56 7.32
CA ASN A 175 -7.34 -12.92 7.52
C ASN A 175 -6.14 -13.33 6.65
N ILE A 176 -5.42 -12.40 6.05
CA ILE A 176 -4.14 -12.74 5.40
C ILE A 176 -3.09 -13.03 6.48
N SER A 177 -2.43 -14.18 6.37
CA SER A 177 -1.28 -14.53 7.20
C SER A 177 -0.03 -13.75 6.79
N ILE A 178 0.98 -13.69 7.68
CA ILE A 178 2.27 -13.06 7.34
C ILE A 178 2.95 -13.77 6.15
N HIS A 179 2.79 -15.07 6.00
CA HIS A 179 3.35 -15.84 4.90
C HIS A 179 2.67 -15.52 3.56
N ASP A 180 1.33 -15.43 3.56
CA ASP A 180 0.57 -15.05 2.36
C ASP A 180 0.89 -13.61 1.95
N PHE A 181 1.07 -12.72 2.92
CA PHE A 181 1.48 -11.34 2.67
C PHE A 181 2.86 -11.28 2.01
N ILE A 182 3.88 -11.98 2.55
CA ILE A 182 5.21 -12.06 1.94
C ILE A 182 5.09 -12.57 0.51
N SER A 183 4.39 -13.70 0.31
CA SER A 183 4.20 -14.30 -1.01
C SER A 183 3.49 -13.37 -1.99
N SER A 184 2.51 -12.59 -1.55
CA SER A 184 1.77 -11.65 -2.40
C SER A 184 2.64 -10.50 -2.89
N ILE A 185 3.55 -9.99 -2.03
CA ILE A 185 4.49 -8.94 -2.42
C ILE A 185 5.53 -9.49 -3.41
N GLU A 186 6.09 -10.67 -3.13
CA GLU A 186 7.08 -11.32 -4.00
C GLU A 186 6.50 -11.70 -5.36
N ALA A 187 5.26 -12.17 -5.41
CA ALA A 187 4.56 -12.47 -6.66
C ALA A 187 4.35 -11.21 -7.51
N SER A 188 4.04 -10.08 -6.88
CA SER A 188 3.89 -8.79 -7.57
C SER A 188 5.19 -8.32 -8.25
N ASP A 189 6.35 -8.81 -7.80
CA ASP A 189 7.66 -8.57 -8.43
C ASP A 189 7.86 -9.42 -9.69
N THR A 190 7.32 -10.64 -9.72
CA THR A 190 7.49 -11.58 -10.83
C THR A 190 6.46 -11.37 -11.95
N GLU A 191 5.27 -10.85 -11.66
CA GLU A 191 4.21 -10.65 -12.66
C GLU A 191 4.50 -9.53 -13.67
N LYS A 192 5.45 -8.64 -13.40
CA LYS A 192 5.87 -7.60 -14.37
C LYS A 192 6.40 -8.12 -15.71
N SER A 193 6.76 -9.39 -15.80
CA SER A 193 7.19 -9.99 -17.08
C SER A 193 6.03 -10.56 -17.92
N ASN A 194 4.81 -10.70 -17.39
CA ASN A 194 3.70 -11.37 -18.06
C ASN A 194 2.38 -10.57 -18.14
N GLU A 195 2.25 -9.41 -17.48
CA GLU A 195 1.00 -8.65 -17.44
C GLU A 195 0.83 -7.57 -18.53
N ALA A 196 1.24 -7.87 -19.76
CA ALA A 196 0.62 -7.24 -20.93
C ALA A 196 -0.72 -7.91 -21.30
N MET A 197 -1.15 -8.97 -20.56
CA MET A 197 -2.36 -9.73 -20.85
C MET A 197 -3.24 -9.91 -19.61
N SER A 198 -4.44 -9.34 -19.70
CA SER A 198 -5.65 -9.68 -18.93
C SER A 198 -5.68 -9.37 -17.44
N LYS A 199 -5.97 -8.12 -17.06
CA LYS A 199 -6.76 -7.84 -15.86
C LYS A 199 -8.24 -7.93 -16.20
N GLY A 200 -8.78 -9.13 -16.11
CA GLY A 200 -10.18 -9.37 -15.84
C GLY A 200 -10.27 -9.82 -14.38
N SER A 201 -10.24 -8.91 -13.41
CA SER A 201 -10.73 -9.30 -12.11
C SER A 201 -12.24 -9.43 -12.24
N ASP A 202 -12.74 -10.65 -12.05
CA ASP A 202 -14.19 -10.97 -12.02
C ASP A 202 -14.86 -10.37 -10.76
N ASP A 203 -14.11 -9.66 -9.94
CA ASP A 203 -14.55 -9.08 -8.69
C ASP A 203 -15.36 -7.80 -8.95
N ASP A 204 -16.58 -7.75 -8.36
CA ASP A 204 -17.47 -6.60 -8.43
C ASP A 204 -16.99 -5.49 -7.47
N THR A 205 -15.92 -4.77 -7.84
CA THR A 205 -15.25 -3.76 -7.02
C THR A 205 -15.11 -2.41 -7.73
N VAL A 206 -15.18 -1.30 -6.98
CA VAL A 206 -14.87 0.04 -7.49
C VAL A 206 -13.36 0.15 -7.70
N THR A 207 -12.93 0.55 -8.90
CA THR A 207 -11.50 0.74 -9.20
C THR A 207 -11.00 2.09 -8.66
N ILE A 208 -9.98 2.05 -7.79
CA ILE A 208 -9.28 3.25 -7.30
C ILE A 208 -7.88 3.29 -7.90
N THR A 209 -7.67 4.12 -8.92
CA THR A 209 -6.41 4.14 -9.67
C THR A 209 -5.95 5.56 -10.01
N THR A 210 -4.78 5.70 -10.62
CA THR A 210 -4.34 7.01 -11.12
C THR A 210 -4.73 7.19 -12.59
N ILE A 211 -4.81 8.47 -13.03
CA ILE A 211 -5.10 8.79 -14.43
C ILE A 211 -4.12 8.10 -15.39
N HIS A 212 -2.84 7.98 -15.01
CA HIS A 212 -1.85 7.31 -15.86
C HIS A 212 -2.05 5.79 -15.93
N GLN A 213 -2.43 5.17 -14.82
CA GLN A 213 -2.68 3.72 -14.75
C GLN A 213 -4.00 3.32 -15.40
N SER A 214 -4.96 4.24 -15.50
CA SER A 214 -6.24 4.00 -16.17
C SER A 214 -6.16 4.05 -17.70
N LYS A 215 -4.99 4.36 -18.28
CA LYS A 215 -4.83 4.45 -19.73
C LYS A 215 -5.16 3.11 -20.41
N GLY A 216 -6.12 3.14 -21.32
CA GLY A 216 -6.59 1.94 -22.04
C GLY A 216 -7.71 1.18 -21.34
N LEU A 217 -8.10 1.56 -20.11
CA LEU A 217 -9.24 1.00 -19.40
C LEU A 217 -10.51 1.81 -19.70
N GLN A 218 -11.67 1.15 -19.65
CA GLN A 218 -12.98 1.76 -19.89
C GLN A 218 -13.88 1.48 -18.69
N TYR A 219 -14.50 2.54 -18.18
CA TYR A 219 -15.46 2.47 -17.08
C TYR A 219 -16.74 3.19 -17.48
N ARG A 220 -17.85 2.74 -16.95
CA ARG A 220 -19.16 3.34 -17.23
C ARG A 220 -19.34 4.67 -16.48
N TYR A 221 -18.75 4.77 -15.28
CA TYR A 221 -18.73 5.98 -14.46
C TYR A 221 -17.32 6.26 -13.94
N VAL A 222 -16.86 7.48 -14.16
CA VAL A 222 -15.53 7.91 -13.73
C VAL A 222 -15.67 9.15 -12.86
N PHE A 223 -15.13 9.08 -11.65
CA PHE A 223 -14.97 10.22 -10.76
C PHE A 223 -13.52 10.70 -10.81
N LEU A 224 -13.34 11.96 -11.20
CA LEU A 224 -12.01 12.55 -11.26
C LEU A 224 -11.72 13.34 -9.98
N TRP A 225 -10.79 12.84 -9.18
CA TRP A 225 -10.40 13.48 -7.91
C TRP A 225 -9.58 14.73 -8.15
N GLY A 226 -10.03 15.86 -7.57
CA GLY A 226 -9.24 17.11 -7.55
C GLY A 226 -9.27 17.93 -8.83
N SER A 227 -10.23 17.67 -9.76
CA SER A 227 -10.42 18.45 -10.98
C SER A 227 -10.66 19.95 -10.74
N SER A 228 -11.12 20.33 -9.53
CA SER A 228 -11.39 21.72 -9.13
C SER A 228 -10.18 22.47 -8.56
N SER A 229 -8.97 21.89 -8.55
CA SER A 229 -7.79 22.60 -8.08
C SER A 229 -7.20 23.46 -9.21
N ASN A 230 -6.95 24.76 -8.95
CA ASN A 230 -6.36 25.73 -9.90
C ASN A 230 -4.98 25.31 -10.50
N ARG A 231 -4.42 24.17 -10.09
CA ARG A 231 -3.20 23.59 -10.66
C ARG A 231 -3.41 22.86 -11.98
N PHE A 232 -4.65 22.68 -12.43
CA PHE A 232 -4.96 22.19 -13.79
C PHE A 232 -4.82 23.28 -14.87
N MET A 233 -4.71 24.53 -14.47
CA MET A 233 -4.52 25.66 -15.39
C MET A 233 -3.04 26.04 -15.51
N ASP A 234 -2.16 25.08 -15.78
CA ASP A 234 -0.86 25.44 -16.34
C ASP A 234 -0.96 25.31 -17.87
N SER A 235 -0.90 26.47 -18.47
CA SER A 235 -1.03 26.84 -19.85
C SER A 235 -0.56 25.80 -20.89
N ARG A 236 -1.37 25.60 -21.90
CA ARG A 236 -1.15 24.95 -23.19
C ARG A 236 -1.54 23.50 -23.32
N SER A 237 -2.84 23.23 -23.29
CA SER A 237 -3.41 22.18 -24.13
C SER A 237 -4.92 22.36 -24.24
N ASP A 238 -5.40 22.29 -25.45
CA ASP A 238 -6.82 22.31 -25.79
C ASP A 238 -7.55 21.20 -25.04
N VAL A 239 -8.61 21.56 -24.36
CA VAL A 239 -9.49 20.59 -23.68
C VAL A 239 -10.29 19.89 -24.78
N LEU A 240 -9.96 18.62 -25.02
CA LEU A 240 -10.84 17.75 -25.80
C LEU A 240 -12.01 17.35 -24.89
N VAL A 241 -13.17 17.93 -25.14
CA VAL A 241 -14.44 17.51 -24.54
C VAL A 241 -15.00 16.43 -25.44
N ASP A 242 -15.08 15.21 -24.98
CA ASP A 242 -15.86 14.15 -25.61
C ASP A 242 -17.31 14.27 -25.13
N ASP A 243 -18.27 14.30 -26.04
CA ASP A 243 -19.70 14.47 -25.76
C ASP A 243 -20.32 13.35 -24.89
N SER A 244 -19.55 12.33 -24.53
CA SER A 244 -19.92 11.25 -23.61
C SER A 244 -19.55 11.49 -22.14
N LEU A 245 -18.84 12.59 -21.82
CA LEU A 245 -18.40 12.94 -20.48
C LEU A 245 -19.36 13.94 -19.82
N TYR A 246 -20.18 13.48 -18.90
CA TYR A 246 -20.97 14.35 -18.02
C TYR A 246 -20.05 15.03 -16.99
N LEU A 247 -19.77 16.31 -17.21
CA LEU A 247 -19.22 17.19 -16.18
C LEU A 247 -20.37 17.65 -15.28
N GLY A 248 -20.46 17.09 -14.07
CA GLY A 248 -21.29 17.65 -13.01
C GLY A 248 -20.72 19.00 -12.59
N MET A 249 -21.27 20.07 -13.12
CA MET A 249 -21.07 21.43 -12.58
C MET A 249 -22.11 21.67 -11.49
N ASN A 250 -21.63 21.88 -10.26
CA ASN A 250 -22.05 22.97 -9.35
C ASN A 250 -21.04 23.10 -8.20
#